data_edf743da0abe5df7b7ca2ee48b10123f
#
_entry.id   edf743da0abe5df7b7ca2ee48b10123f
#
_cell.length_a   1.000
_cell.length_b   1.000
_cell.length_c   1.000
_cell.angle_alpha   90.00
_cell.angle_beta   90.00
_cell.angle_gamma   90.00
#
_symmetry.space_group_name_H-M   'P 1'
#
loop_
_entity.id
_entity.type
_entity.pdbx_description
1 polymer ?
#
loop_
_entity_poly.entity_id
_entity_poly.type
_entity_poly.pdbx_seq_one_letter_code
_entity_poly.pdbx_strand_id
1 'polypeptide(L)'
;MKNLRDESGQTVVFVAFFMAALALGFVAFALDVGALFREKRMAQSAAQAAAVAAAEEVGYGNPSNKQAVANAMATLNGFNTTLATNPATVTLSTPLSGNFTGIIYVQATVRMPIHTTFLGAISHGMITVPVSATAIAGGGISSQTCVCTTGTFSITNGSTLDATGCGVFNNSSSSSSIEMNGGSTLTASSLGGASTGWYPGNITGNGDTINVPTADIVQGVSTSCTPTLPAVPSYSSCAADPGGNWGTYTWGPATASSTICYQALTVGANGSTCTLKPGIYVITTGALHFESGATCLVGSGMCSNNGGNGVFFYLTGTASLVIDNGANVNLVSGGATESGGGTAPVVGAYDGVVVFQDPNDTSAMTLSGGSSSYMNGAIIAPGASLTLSNGSSAAVMEGGISVNSLTITGGAVVKAILDINEGSLAVYSSKPKLVQ
;
A
#
# COMPACT_ATOMS: atom_id res chain seq x y z
N MET A 1 52.29 13.42 86.49
CA MET A 1 51.58 12.41 85.73
C MET A 1 50.81 13.12 84.65
N LYS A 2 51.31 13.03 83.44
CA LYS A 2 50.65 13.64 82.29
C LYS A 2 49.70 12.62 81.73
N ASN A 3 48.39 12.78 81.92
CA ASN A 3 47.40 11.93 81.26
C ASN A 3 47.44 12.28 79.75
N LEU A 4 48.14 11.45 78.99
CA LEU A 4 47.96 11.43 77.53
C LEU A 4 46.55 10.90 77.30
N ARG A 5 45.59 11.79 77.07
CA ARG A 5 44.35 11.40 76.48
C ARG A 5 44.65 10.77 75.14
N ASP A 6 44.36 9.51 75.01
CA ASP A 6 44.48 8.78 73.76
C ASP A 6 43.41 9.27 72.81
N GLU A 7 43.75 10.23 71.92
CA GLU A 7 42.89 10.80 70.93
C GLU A 7 42.76 9.93 69.66
N SER A 8 43.56 8.83 69.62
CA SER A 8 43.59 7.95 68.44
C SER A 8 42.30 7.23 68.23
N GLY A 9 41.51 6.90 69.28
CA GLY A 9 40.19 6.26 69.12
C GLY A 9 39.11 7.18 68.52
N GLN A 10 39.21 8.47 68.82
CA GLN A 10 38.22 9.44 68.32
C GLN A 10 38.38 9.68 66.82
N THR A 11 39.58 9.73 66.29
CA THR A 11 39.91 9.87 64.86
C THR A 11 39.37 8.69 64.02
N VAL A 12 39.52 7.46 64.59
CA VAL A 12 39.04 6.25 63.89
C VAL A 12 37.52 6.26 63.78
N VAL A 13 36.79 6.73 64.79
CA VAL A 13 35.31 6.84 64.72
C VAL A 13 34.88 7.86 63.68
N PHE A 14 35.54 9.03 63.61
CA PHE A 14 35.26 10.03 62.57
C PHE A 14 35.56 9.53 61.16
N VAL A 15 36.67 8.84 60.94
CA VAL A 15 37.03 8.25 59.64
C VAL A 15 36.02 7.16 59.25
N ALA A 16 35.65 6.29 60.20
CA ALA A 16 34.63 5.25 59.93
C ALA A 16 33.28 5.84 59.55
N PHE A 17 32.83 6.90 60.27
CA PHE A 17 31.60 7.59 59.96
C PHE A 17 31.65 8.27 58.58
N PHE A 18 32.73 8.94 58.25
CA PHE A 18 32.95 9.58 56.97
C PHE A 18 33.00 8.56 55.84
N MET A 19 33.68 7.46 56.00
CA MET A 19 33.72 6.37 55.02
C MET A 19 32.36 5.72 54.82
N ALA A 20 31.60 5.52 55.91
CA ALA A 20 30.23 5.02 55.82
C ALA A 20 29.28 5.99 55.05
N ALA A 21 29.37 7.30 55.30
CA ALA A 21 28.61 8.31 54.59
C ALA A 21 28.98 8.36 53.11
N LEU A 22 30.26 8.28 52.76
CA LEU A 22 30.74 8.18 51.40
C LEU A 22 30.21 6.93 50.70
N ALA A 23 30.32 5.76 51.34
CA ALA A 23 29.83 4.50 50.78
C ALA A 23 28.33 4.53 50.51
N LEU A 24 27.55 5.07 51.45
CA LEU A 24 26.11 5.28 51.26
C LEU A 24 25.82 6.25 50.12
N GLY A 25 26.58 7.33 49.99
CA GLY A 25 26.46 8.28 48.87
C GLY A 25 26.72 7.62 47.51
N PHE A 26 27.76 6.78 47.40
CA PHE A 26 28.03 6.04 46.16
C PHE A 26 26.93 5.03 45.83
N VAL A 27 26.41 4.29 46.80
CA VAL A 27 25.31 3.35 46.63
C VAL A 27 24.05 4.11 46.16
N ALA A 28 23.72 5.21 46.79
CA ALA A 28 22.58 6.05 46.42
C ALA A 28 22.71 6.58 44.98
N PHE A 29 23.88 7.09 44.61
CA PHE A 29 24.17 7.53 43.26
C PHE A 29 24.05 6.38 42.25
N ALA A 30 24.58 5.20 42.54
CA ALA A 30 24.51 4.04 41.67
C ALA A 30 23.06 3.59 41.44
N LEU A 31 22.19 3.65 42.45
CA LEU A 31 20.76 3.32 42.34
C LEU A 31 20.00 4.33 41.44
N ASP A 32 20.20 5.63 41.66
CA ASP A 32 19.56 6.66 40.84
C ASP A 32 20.02 6.58 39.37
N VAL A 33 21.31 6.41 39.12
CA VAL A 33 21.89 6.23 37.78
C VAL A 33 21.34 4.97 37.14
N GLY A 34 21.27 3.86 37.87
CA GLY A 34 20.69 2.59 37.38
C GLY A 34 19.22 2.75 36.99
N ALA A 35 18.43 3.46 37.79
CA ALA A 35 17.04 3.79 37.49
C ALA A 35 16.93 4.64 36.22
N LEU A 36 17.74 5.67 36.05
CA LEU A 36 17.75 6.52 34.86
C LEU A 36 18.12 5.74 33.60
N PHE A 37 19.09 4.81 33.69
CA PHE A 37 19.42 3.94 32.55
C PHE A 37 18.28 2.99 32.17
N ARG A 38 17.58 2.45 33.16
CA ARG A 38 16.38 1.64 32.93
C ARG A 38 15.31 2.44 32.20
N GLU A 39 14.98 3.63 32.70
CA GLU A 39 13.98 4.51 32.10
C GLU A 39 14.40 4.96 30.69
N LYS A 40 15.70 5.16 30.45
CA LYS A 40 16.22 5.46 29.11
C LYS A 40 15.95 4.33 28.12
N ARG A 41 16.13 3.07 28.52
CA ARG A 41 15.83 1.90 27.68
C ARG A 41 14.32 1.77 27.44
N MET A 42 13.50 1.99 28.46
CA MET A 42 12.06 1.99 28.31
C MET A 42 11.59 3.13 27.38
N ALA A 43 12.17 4.32 27.49
CA ALA A 43 11.89 5.44 26.59
C ALA A 43 12.26 5.09 25.13
N GLN A 44 13.36 4.34 24.93
CA GLN A 44 13.75 3.87 23.60
C GLN A 44 12.69 2.92 23.02
N SER A 45 12.21 1.96 23.80
CA SER A 45 11.13 1.04 23.37
C SER A 45 9.84 1.80 23.07
N ALA A 46 9.49 2.77 23.91
CA ALA A 46 8.30 3.61 23.69
C ALA A 46 8.41 4.48 22.42
N ALA A 47 9.59 5.06 22.17
CA ALA A 47 9.85 5.83 20.96
C ALA A 47 9.78 4.95 19.69
N GLN A 48 10.31 3.74 19.76
CA GLN A 48 10.24 2.76 18.66
C GLN A 48 8.80 2.37 18.36
N ALA A 49 8.02 2.03 19.38
CA ALA A 49 6.61 1.67 19.23
C ALA A 49 5.78 2.86 18.69
N ALA A 50 6.01 4.06 19.20
CA ALA A 50 5.34 5.27 18.75
C ALA A 50 5.68 5.63 17.30
N ALA A 51 6.96 5.49 16.90
CA ALA A 51 7.41 5.75 15.53
C ALA A 51 6.77 4.76 14.55
N VAL A 52 6.78 3.46 14.87
CA VAL A 52 6.19 2.42 14.02
C VAL A 52 4.69 2.64 13.85
N ALA A 53 3.95 2.87 14.94
CA ALA A 53 2.52 3.08 14.88
C ALA A 53 2.14 4.37 14.12
N ALA A 54 2.90 5.44 14.32
CA ALA A 54 2.68 6.67 13.57
C ALA A 54 3.01 6.52 12.08
N ALA A 55 4.06 5.76 11.74
CA ALA A 55 4.41 5.46 10.35
C ALA A 55 3.34 4.56 9.69
N GLU A 56 2.72 3.66 10.44
CA GLU A 56 1.62 2.82 9.97
C GLU A 56 0.39 3.67 9.61
N GLU A 57 0.00 4.63 10.45
CA GLU A 57 -1.11 5.54 10.16
C GLU A 57 -0.83 6.44 8.95
N VAL A 58 0.39 6.94 8.81
CA VAL A 58 0.79 7.65 7.58
C VAL A 58 0.64 6.74 6.39
N GLY A 59 1.05 5.52 6.55
CA GLY A 59 0.95 4.50 5.56
C GLY A 59 -0.47 4.15 5.14
N TYR A 60 -1.44 4.13 6.04
CA TYR A 60 -2.86 3.90 5.75
C TYR A 60 -3.60 5.16 5.25
N GLY A 61 -2.88 6.25 4.96
CA GLY A 61 -3.51 7.48 4.50
C GLY A 61 -4.25 8.27 5.60
N ASN A 62 -4.02 7.95 6.88
CA ASN A 62 -4.61 8.61 8.04
C ASN A 62 -3.61 9.49 8.82
N PRO A 63 -2.90 10.43 8.16
CA PRO A 63 -1.85 11.21 8.82
C PRO A 63 -2.37 12.08 9.97
N SER A 64 -3.66 12.40 10.00
CA SER A 64 -4.31 13.13 11.08
C SER A 64 -4.37 12.34 12.39
N ASN A 65 -4.39 11.01 12.33
CA ASN A 65 -4.47 10.12 13.48
C ASN A 65 -3.10 9.74 14.08
N LYS A 66 -2.01 9.98 13.36
CA LYS A 66 -0.65 9.54 13.74
C LYS A 66 -0.23 9.95 15.15
N GLN A 67 -0.59 11.17 15.58
CA GLN A 67 -0.23 11.66 16.93
C GLN A 67 -1.01 10.93 18.02
N ALA A 68 -2.28 10.64 17.79
CA ALA A 68 -3.12 9.93 18.77
C ALA A 68 -2.61 8.50 18.98
N VAL A 69 -2.28 7.79 17.90
CA VAL A 69 -1.77 6.42 17.97
C VAL A 69 -0.37 6.38 18.60
N ALA A 70 0.52 7.33 18.25
CA ALA A 70 1.83 7.44 18.87
C ALA A 70 1.74 7.66 20.39
N ASN A 71 0.84 8.53 20.84
CA ASN A 71 0.59 8.78 22.27
C ASN A 71 0.06 7.52 22.97
N ALA A 72 -0.86 6.80 22.34
CA ALA A 72 -1.40 5.55 22.87
C ALA A 72 -0.30 4.49 23.03
N MET A 73 0.57 4.33 22.03
CA MET A 73 1.66 3.37 22.08
C MET A 73 2.74 3.74 23.10
N ALA A 74 3.07 5.02 23.26
CA ALA A 74 3.97 5.47 24.31
C ALA A 74 3.37 5.18 25.70
N THR A 75 2.06 5.40 25.88
CA THR A 75 1.35 5.11 27.13
C THR A 75 1.35 3.62 27.47
N LEU A 76 1.12 2.75 26.50
CA LEU A 76 1.22 1.29 26.66
C LEU A 76 2.61 0.81 27.06
N ASN A 77 3.66 1.56 26.68
CA ASN A 77 5.05 1.30 27.04
C ASN A 77 5.50 2.03 28.32
N GLY A 78 4.54 2.53 29.14
CA GLY A 78 4.81 3.13 30.44
C GLY A 78 5.03 4.65 30.44
N PHE A 79 4.95 5.31 29.26
CA PHE A 79 5.11 6.76 29.12
C PHE A 79 3.74 7.43 28.94
N ASN A 80 3.02 7.58 30.03
CA ASN A 80 1.66 8.11 29.99
C ASN A 80 1.65 9.62 29.67
N THR A 81 0.98 9.97 28.57
CA THR A 81 0.87 11.33 28.04
C THR A 81 -0.30 12.12 28.65
N THR A 82 -1.15 11.49 29.46
CA THR A 82 -2.36 12.10 30.02
C THR A 82 -2.29 12.36 31.54
N LEU A 83 -1.11 12.14 32.15
CA LEU A 83 -0.93 12.41 33.59
C LEU A 83 -1.12 13.90 33.91
N ALA A 84 -1.79 14.20 35.02
CA ALA A 84 -1.96 15.57 35.47
C ALA A 84 -0.64 16.23 35.91
N THR A 85 0.30 15.42 36.41
CA THR A 85 1.62 15.88 36.84
C THR A 85 2.70 15.13 36.09
N ASN A 86 3.66 15.85 35.53
CA ASN A 86 4.80 15.30 34.79
C ASN A 86 4.41 14.32 33.63
N PRO A 87 3.49 14.73 32.73
CA PRO A 87 3.12 13.87 31.63
C PRO A 87 4.32 13.60 30.72
N ALA A 88 4.35 12.43 30.13
CA ALA A 88 5.27 12.16 29.02
C ALA A 88 4.85 12.99 27.81
N THR A 89 5.81 13.42 27.02
CA THR A 89 5.56 14.09 25.74
C THR A 89 6.05 13.23 24.59
N VAL A 90 5.20 13.10 23.59
CA VAL A 90 5.54 12.44 22.32
C VAL A 90 5.51 13.49 21.22
N THR A 91 6.65 13.75 20.62
CA THR A 91 6.77 14.68 19.50
C THR A 91 7.04 13.90 18.23
N LEU A 92 6.20 14.10 17.22
CA LEU A 92 6.40 13.55 15.90
C LEU A 92 6.99 14.61 14.96
N SER A 93 7.95 14.19 14.15
CA SER A 93 8.53 15.01 13.10
C SER A 93 8.87 14.16 11.89
N THR A 94 9.05 14.82 10.75
CA THR A 94 9.64 14.20 9.55
C THR A 94 11.14 14.44 9.61
N PRO A 95 11.98 13.41 9.48
CA PRO A 95 13.42 13.60 9.48
C PRO A 95 13.87 14.47 8.30
N LEU A 96 14.64 15.54 8.60
CA LEU A 96 15.09 16.52 7.61
C LEU A 96 16.50 16.23 7.06
N SER A 97 17.23 15.31 7.66
CA SER A 97 18.61 14.99 7.29
C SER A 97 18.95 13.54 7.63
N GLY A 98 19.96 13.00 6.96
CA GLY A 98 20.41 11.61 7.13
C GLY A 98 19.91 10.69 6.00
N ASN A 99 20.08 9.38 6.18
CA ASN A 99 19.71 8.38 5.18
C ASN A 99 18.20 8.08 5.10
N PHE A 100 17.42 8.58 6.07
CA PHE A 100 15.99 8.30 6.24
C PHE A 100 15.23 9.61 6.29
N THR A 101 15.17 10.31 5.17
CA THR A 101 14.48 11.61 5.03
C THR A 101 13.24 11.45 4.17
N GLY A 102 12.26 12.33 4.40
CA GLY A 102 11.03 12.38 3.63
C GLY A 102 9.79 11.94 4.41
N ILE A 103 8.64 12.16 3.82
CA ILE A 103 7.33 12.03 4.50
C ILE A 103 6.92 10.62 4.88
N ILE A 104 7.54 9.62 4.25
CA ILE A 104 7.32 8.21 4.59
C ILE A 104 8.01 7.81 5.90
N TYR A 105 8.91 8.65 6.40
CA TYR A 105 9.60 8.41 7.65
C TYR A 105 9.02 9.28 8.76
N VAL A 106 8.71 8.65 9.87
CA VAL A 106 8.24 9.32 11.06
C VAL A 106 9.29 9.17 12.16
N GLN A 107 9.76 10.30 12.64
CA GLN A 107 10.62 10.36 13.82
C GLN A 107 9.73 10.62 15.02
N ALA A 108 9.77 9.74 16.01
CA ALA A 108 9.11 9.93 17.29
C ALA A 108 10.15 10.16 18.38
N THR A 109 9.97 11.25 19.12
CA THR A 109 10.75 11.56 20.32
C THR A 109 9.85 11.47 21.53
N VAL A 110 10.15 10.53 22.41
CA VAL A 110 9.45 10.38 23.72
C VAL A 110 10.32 11.01 24.79
N ARG A 111 9.74 11.86 25.60
CA ARG A 111 10.42 12.54 26.73
C ARG A 111 9.55 12.49 27.97
N MET A 112 10.16 12.20 29.12
CA MET A 112 9.51 12.20 30.42
C MET A 112 10.47 12.73 31.49
N PRO A 113 10.00 13.59 32.39
CA PRO A 113 10.76 13.99 33.57
C PRO A 113 10.73 12.86 34.61
N ILE A 114 11.91 12.39 35.03
CA ILE A 114 12.07 11.34 36.05
C ILE A 114 12.63 11.96 37.33
N HIS A 115 12.00 11.67 38.45
CA HIS A 115 12.49 12.11 39.74
C HIS A 115 13.57 11.15 40.27
N THR A 116 14.68 11.73 40.73
CA THR A 116 15.72 10.97 41.46
C THR A 116 15.29 10.82 42.92
N THR A 117 15.48 9.64 43.45
CA THR A 117 15.06 9.35 44.85
C THR A 117 16.13 9.75 45.84
N PHE A 118 17.36 9.31 45.65
CA PHE A 118 18.41 9.52 46.62
C PHE A 118 19.14 10.85 46.44
N LEU A 119 19.41 11.27 45.22
CA LEU A 119 19.96 12.59 44.92
C LEU A 119 19.02 13.71 45.41
N GLY A 120 17.71 13.51 45.25
CA GLY A 120 16.69 14.42 45.77
C GLY A 120 16.70 14.53 47.28
N ALA A 121 16.92 13.41 47.99
CA ALA A 121 17.01 13.40 49.45
C ALA A 121 18.27 14.16 50.00
N ILE A 122 19.39 14.03 49.26
CA ILE A 122 20.62 14.73 49.66
C ILE A 122 20.59 16.22 49.34
N SER A 123 19.94 16.63 48.28
CA SER A 123 19.85 18.02 47.82
C SER A 123 18.74 18.83 48.51
N HIS A 124 17.95 18.27 49.42
CA HIS A 124 16.77 18.87 50.06
C HIS A 124 15.69 19.32 49.05
N GLY A 125 15.64 18.71 47.88
CA GLY A 125 14.64 18.99 46.85
C GLY A 125 14.58 17.90 45.79
N MET A 126 13.44 17.77 45.14
CA MET A 126 13.29 16.80 44.03
C MET A 126 14.13 17.23 42.82
N ILE A 127 15.19 16.49 42.52
CA ILE A 127 15.94 16.64 41.27
C ILE A 127 15.21 15.89 40.18
N THR A 128 14.80 16.60 39.14
CA THR A 128 14.13 16.03 37.98
C THR A 128 15.08 15.98 36.81
N VAL A 129 15.29 14.78 36.27
CA VAL A 129 16.13 14.53 35.09
C VAL A 129 15.25 14.17 33.92
N PRO A 130 15.27 14.92 32.83
CA PRO A 130 14.50 14.55 31.63
C PRO A 130 15.16 13.36 30.93
N VAL A 131 14.43 12.26 30.83
CA VAL A 131 14.82 11.13 30.00
C VAL A 131 14.13 11.28 28.64
N SER A 132 14.89 11.15 27.57
CA SER A 132 14.35 11.20 26.22
C SER A 132 14.98 10.15 25.33
N ALA A 133 14.21 9.64 24.39
CA ALA A 133 14.66 8.75 23.34
C ALA A 133 13.99 9.11 22.02
N THR A 134 14.69 8.85 20.94
CA THR A 134 14.20 9.11 19.58
C THR A 134 14.35 7.84 18.76
N ALA A 135 13.34 7.55 17.94
CA ALA A 135 13.36 6.47 16.99
C ALA A 135 12.78 6.95 15.66
N ILE A 136 13.25 6.36 14.57
CA ILE A 136 12.72 6.62 13.22
C ILE A 136 12.15 5.31 12.70
N ALA A 137 10.91 5.35 12.26
CA ALA A 137 10.29 4.28 11.51
C ALA A 137 9.91 4.80 10.11
N GLY A 138 10.15 3.97 9.10
CA GLY A 138 9.69 4.20 7.76
C GLY A 138 8.69 3.11 7.43
N GLY A 139 7.50 3.48 7.05
CA GLY A 139 6.61 2.61 6.32
C GLY A 139 7.02 2.67 4.87
N GLY A 140 7.01 1.55 4.15
CA GLY A 140 6.84 1.66 2.72
C GLY A 140 5.56 2.47 2.48
N ILE A 141 5.46 3.10 1.35
CA ILE A 141 4.26 3.82 0.97
C ILE A 141 3.11 2.82 1.06
N SER A 142 2.33 2.90 2.12
CA SER A 142 1.06 2.20 2.20
C SER A 142 -0.08 3.19 1.90
N SER A 143 0.12 4.09 0.97
CA SER A 143 -1.01 4.44 0.14
C SER A 143 -1.41 3.14 -0.51
N GLN A 144 -2.64 2.76 -0.36
CA GLN A 144 -3.18 1.62 -1.10
C GLN A 144 -2.79 1.85 -2.56
N THR A 145 -1.85 1.04 -3.06
CA THR A 145 -1.35 1.23 -4.41
C THR A 145 -2.33 0.56 -5.34
N CYS A 146 -3.01 1.34 -6.14
CA CYS A 146 -3.94 0.80 -7.14
C CYS A 146 -3.29 0.57 -8.51
N VAL A 147 -2.16 1.20 -8.77
CA VAL A 147 -1.40 0.96 -10.01
C VAL A 147 0.05 0.62 -9.66
N CYS A 148 0.47 -0.57 -10.06
CA CYS A 148 1.82 -1.07 -9.89
C CYS A 148 2.41 -1.57 -11.21
N THR A 149 3.58 -1.08 -11.55
CA THR A 149 4.31 -1.54 -12.75
C THR A 149 5.73 -1.94 -12.38
N THR A 150 6.30 -2.92 -13.08
CA THR A 150 7.69 -3.36 -12.89
C THR A 150 8.61 -2.94 -14.05
N GLY A 151 8.05 -2.59 -15.18
CA GLY A 151 8.72 -2.07 -16.37
C GLY A 151 8.43 -0.59 -16.60
N THR A 152 7.82 -0.24 -17.73
CA THR A 152 7.49 1.14 -18.08
C THR A 152 6.07 1.53 -17.65
N PHE A 153 5.91 2.81 -17.28
CA PHE A 153 4.63 3.43 -17.02
C PHE A 153 4.53 4.71 -17.86
N SER A 154 3.56 4.76 -18.76
CA SER A 154 3.46 5.87 -19.73
C SER A 154 2.03 6.37 -19.85
N ILE A 155 1.85 7.69 -19.79
CA ILE A 155 0.57 8.38 -20.06
C ILE A 155 0.81 9.40 -21.16
N THR A 156 0.16 9.22 -22.32
CA THR A 156 0.47 10.01 -23.50
C THR A 156 -0.78 10.49 -24.25
N ASN A 157 -0.59 11.46 -25.12
CA ASN A 157 -1.63 11.90 -26.08
C ASN A 157 -2.94 12.36 -25.43
N GLY A 158 -2.86 13.22 -24.41
CA GLY A 158 -4.02 13.80 -23.75
C GLY A 158 -4.80 12.83 -22.85
N SER A 159 -4.19 11.71 -22.48
CA SER A 159 -4.82 10.70 -21.64
C SER A 159 -4.82 11.06 -20.18
N THR A 160 -5.73 10.49 -19.42
CA THR A 160 -5.86 10.74 -17.98
C THR A 160 -5.84 9.44 -17.19
N LEU A 161 -5.03 9.40 -16.12
CA LEU A 161 -5.17 8.44 -15.06
C LEU A 161 -5.62 9.15 -13.79
N ASP A 162 -6.82 8.77 -13.34
CA ASP A 162 -7.37 9.19 -12.05
C ASP A 162 -7.29 8.04 -11.05
N ALA A 163 -6.32 8.13 -10.16
CA ALA A 163 -6.08 7.22 -9.04
C ALA A 163 -6.32 7.96 -7.71
N THR A 164 -7.33 8.82 -7.66
CA THR A 164 -7.70 9.57 -6.47
C THR A 164 -8.02 8.61 -5.32
N GLY A 165 -7.34 8.79 -4.18
CA GLY A 165 -7.49 7.92 -3.00
C GLY A 165 -6.54 6.74 -2.94
N CYS A 166 -5.75 6.48 -3.98
CA CYS A 166 -4.72 5.45 -3.98
C CYS A 166 -3.42 5.90 -4.67
N GLY A 167 -2.36 5.12 -4.49
CA GLY A 167 -1.05 5.41 -5.03
C GLY A 167 -0.80 4.77 -6.39
N VAL A 168 0.12 5.36 -7.12
CA VAL A 168 0.73 4.81 -8.34
C VAL A 168 2.20 4.52 -8.07
N PHE A 169 2.65 3.32 -8.36
CA PHE A 169 4.01 2.91 -8.08
C PHE A 169 4.68 2.21 -9.28
N ASN A 170 5.93 2.58 -9.54
CA ASN A 170 6.74 1.91 -10.56
C ASN A 170 7.99 1.30 -9.92
N ASN A 171 8.15 -0.01 -10.03
CA ASN A 171 9.25 -0.79 -9.44
C ASN A 171 10.50 -0.86 -10.34
N SER A 172 10.46 -0.25 -11.53
CA SER A 172 11.60 -0.25 -12.43
C SER A 172 12.75 0.60 -11.88
N SER A 173 13.96 0.10 -12.00
CA SER A 173 15.19 0.84 -11.70
C SER A 173 15.62 1.82 -12.81
N SER A 174 14.97 1.79 -13.97
CA SER A 174 15.27 2.68 -15.09
C SER A 174 14.83 4.11 -14.81
N SER A 175 15.67 5.07 -15.12
CA SER A 175 15.36 6.51 -14.97
C SER A 175 14.26 7.01 -15.92
N SER A 176 14.02 6.29 -17.01
CA SER A 176 12.96 6.58 -18.00
C SER A 176 11.74 5.66 -17.86
N SER A 177 11.55 5.07 -16.70
CA SER A 177 10.46 4.12 -16.48
C SER A 177 9.09 4.77 -16.30
N ILE A 178 9.04 6.05 -16.00
CA ILE A 178 7.81 6.84 -15.89
C ILE A 178 7.89 7.97 -16.91
N GLU A 179 6.91 8.07 -17.79
CA GLU A 179 6.85 9.08 -18.84
C GLU A 179 5.45 9.66 -18.96
N MET A 180 5.37 10.98 -19.16
CA MET A 180 4.13 11.67 -19.51
C MET A 180 4.39 12.64 -20.67
N ASN A 181 3.48 12.69 -21.63
CA ASN A 181 3.56 13.65 -22.71
C ASN A 181 2.20 13.94 -23.37
N GLY A 182 2.16 15.03 -24.13
CA GLY A 182 1.02 15.36 -24.99
C GLY A 182 -0.22 15.87 -24.27
N GLY A 183 -0.06 16.58 -23.17
CA GLY A 183 -1.16 17.18 -22.41
C GLY A 183 -1.88 16.19 -21.49
N SER A 184 -1.17 15.18 -21.04
CA SER A 184 -1.72 14.10 -20.22
C SER A 184 -1.86 14.49 -18.74
N THR A 185 -2.75 13.80 -18.02
CA THR A 185 -3.02 14.09 -16.60
C THR A 185 -2.88 12.84 -15.75
N LEU A 186 -2.15 12.97 -14.65
CA LEU A 186 -2.07 11.98 -13.58
C LEU A 186 -2.59 12.59 -12.28
N THR A 187 -3.59 11.98 -11.70
CA THR A 187 -4.08 12.31 -10.35
C THR A 187 -3.93 11.08 -9.46
N ALA A 188 -3.26 11.20 -8.33
CA ALA A 188 -3.09 10.11 -7.36
C ALA A 188 -2.86 10.65 -5.95
N SER A 189 -3.12 9.82 -4.93
CA SER A 189 -2.79 10.17 -3.55
C SER A 189 -1.29 10.15 -3.30
N SER A 190 -0.55 9.30 -4.04
CA SER A 190 0.91 9.25 -3.99
C SER A 190 1.48 8.74 -5.32
N LEU A 191 2.71 9.12 -5.61
CA LEU A 191 3.46 8.66 -6.78
C LEU A 191 4.83 8.18 -6.32
N GLY A 192 5.14 6.92 -6.56
CA GLY A 192 6.39 6.31 -6.12
C GLY A 192 7.14 5.57 -7.22
N GLY A 193 8.45 5.44 -7.04
CA GLY A 193 9.26 4.64 -7.94
C GLY A 193 10.60 4.21 -7.35
N ALA A 194 11.07 3.03 -7.77
CA ALA A 194 12.34 2.46 -7.34
C ALA A 194 13.55 3.25 -7.89
N SER A 195 13.41 3.86 -9.05
CA SER A 195 14.45 4.70 -9.63
C SER A 195 14.54 6.06 -8.94
N THR A 196 15.72 6.63 -8.88
CA THR A 196 15.98 8.02 -8.42
C THR A 196 16.06 9.02 -9.56
N GLY A 197 16.01 8.56 -10.81
CA GLY A 197 16.22 9.40 -11.99
C GLY A 197 14.99 10.12 -12.52
N TRP A 198 13.81 9.73 -12.09
CA TRP A 198 12.57 10.38 -12.47
C TRP A 198 12.08 11.33 -11.36
N TYR A 199 11.52 12.44 -11.75
CA TYR A 199 10.70 13.28 -10.87
C TYR A 199 9.77 14.14 -11.74
N PRO A 200 8.72 14.75 -11.20
CA PRO A 200 7.72 15.43 -12.02
C PRO A 200 8.24 16.37 -13.10
N GLY A 201 9.28 17.13 -12.80
CA GLY A 201 9.87 18.04 -13.77
C GLY A 201 10.61 17.37 -14.94
N ASN A 202 10.96 16.10 -14.82
CA ASN A 202 11.66 15.33 -15.87
C ASN A 202 10.72 14.44 -16.70
N ILE A 203 9.59 14.04 -16.11
CA ILE A 203 8.66 13.10 -16.74
C ILE A 203 7.50 13.80 -17.44
N THR A 204 7.30 15.08 -17.20
CA THR A 204 6.25 15.88 -17.83
C THR A 204 6.78 16.63 -19.05
N GLY A 205 6.08 16.50 -20.16
CA GLY A 205 6.26 17.34 -21.34
C GLY A 205 5.39 18.61 -21.30
N ASN A 206 5.28 19.28 -22.42
CA ASN A 206 4.44 20.49 -22.52
C ASN A 206 2.96 20.16 -22.35
N GLY A 207 2.32 20.79 -21.38
CA GLY A 207 0.89 20.68 -21.13
C GLY A 207 0.47 19.51 -20.20
N ASP A 208 1.42 18.70 -19.73
CA ASP A 208 1.11 17.62 -18.80
C ASP A 208 0.86 18.13 -17.39
N THR A 209 0.03 17.41 -16.66
CA THR A 209 -0.37 17.77 -15.29
C THR A 209 -0.22 16.59 -14.35
N ILE A 210 0.48 16.79 -13.22
CA ILE A 210 0.56 15.84 -12.12
C ILE A 210 -0.13 16.44 -10.90
N ASN A 211 -1.26 15.86 -10.52
CA ASN A 211 -2.06 16.21 -9.35
C ASN A 211 -1.77 15.22 -8.21
N VAL A 212 -0.54 15.24 -7.73
CA VAL A 212 -0.09 14.45 -6.57
C VAL A 212 0.52 15.42 -5.57
N PRO A 213 0.17 15.35 -4.27
CA PRO A 213 0.83 16.20 -3.29
C PRO A 213 2.35 16.03 -3.37
N THR A 214 3.09 17.13 -3.46
CA THR A 214 4.56 17.07 -3.63
C THR A 214 5.24 16.28 -2.53
N ALA A 215 4.64 16.28 -1.35
CA ALA A 215 5.09 15.51 -0.21
C ALA A 215 4.90 13.98 -0.38
N ASP A 216 4.05 13.56 -1.29
CA ASP A 216 3.69 12.15 -1.53
C ASP A 216 4.34 11.60 -2.82
N ILE A 217 5.33 12.33 -3.35
CA ILE A 217 6.15 11.89 -4.48
C ILE A 217 7.48 11.33 -3.94
N VAL A 218 7.71 10.04 -4.13
CA VAL A 218 8.82 9.32 -3.50
C VAL A 218 9.67 8.59 -4.54
N GLN A 219 10.97 8.83 -4.49
CA GLN A 219 11.96 8.26 -5.40
C GLN A 219 12.95 7.36 -4.66
N GLY A 220 13.51 6.38 -5.38
CA GLY A 220 14.55 5.51 -4.85
C GLY A 220 14.06 4.57 -3.74
N VAL A 221 12.76 4.35 -3.67
CA VAL A 221 12.16 3.45 -2.69
C VAL A 221 12.00 2.07 -3.33
N SER A 222 12.79 1.12 -2.89
CA SER A 222 12.62 -0.29 -3.27
C SER A 222 11.48 -0.90 -2.44
N THR A 223 10.25 -0.51 -2.73
CA THR A 223 9.08 -1.21 -2.21
C THR A 223 8.63 -2.15 -3.31
N SER A 224 8.57 -3.44 -3.02
CA SER A 224 7.99 -4.36 -3.97
C SER A 224 6.47 -4.14 -3.99
N CYS A 225 5.96 -3.51 -5.02
CA CYS A 225 4.54 -3.55 -5.31
C CYS A 225 4.19 -4.87 -6.02
N THR A 226 4.57 -5.98 -5.44
CA THR A 226 4.27 -7.31 -5.96
C THR A 226 2.95 -7.78 -5.35
N PRO A 227 1.91 -8.03 -6.16
CA PRO A 227 0.66 -8.56 -5.65
C PRO A 227 0.88 -9.94 -5.03
N THR A 228 0.06 -10.26 -4.02
CA THR A 228 -0.12 -11.67 -3.68
C THR A 228 -0.80 -12.32 -4.87
N LEU A 229 -0.08 -13.17 -5.57
CA LEU A 229 -0.63 -13.82 -6.75
C LEU A 229 -1.73 -14.80 -6.33
N PRO A 230 -2.89 -14.79 -7.04
CA PRO A 230 -3.89 -15.81 -6.84
C PRO A 230 -3.33 -17.21 -7.11
N ALA A 231 -3.92 -18.21 -6.48
CA ALA A 231 -3.59 -19.60 -6.80
C ALA A 231 -3.98 -19.91 -8.26
N VAL A 232 -3.19 -20.72 -8.93
CA VAL A 232 -3.54 -21.18 -10.29
C VAL A 232 -4.76 -22.09 -10.20
N PRO A 233 -5.85 -21.80 -10.96
CA PRO A 233 -7.01 -22.67 -10.94
C PRO A 233 -6.74 -24.03 -11.56
N SER A 234 -7.38 -25.07 -11.05
CA SER A 234 -7.28 -26.42 -11.62
C SER A 234 -8.14 -26.51 -12.87
N TYR A 235 -7.58 -26.99 -13.95
CA TYR A 235 -8.30 -27.29 -15.19
C TYR A 235 -7.73 -28.55 -15.84
N SER A 236 -8.52 -29.26 -16.65
CA SER A 236 -8.07 -30.52 -17.26
C SER A 236 -7.92 -30.43 -18.77
N SER A 237 -8.99 -30.21 -19.48
CA SER A 237 -8.98 -30.11 -20.96
C SER A 237 -9.69 -28.83 -21.38
N CYS A 238 -9.08 -28.12 -22.32
CA CYS A 238 -9.65 -26.86 -22.82
C CYS A 238 -10.38 -27.11 -24.13
N ALA A 239 -11.61 -26.67 -24.19
CA ALA A 239 -12.38 -26.70 -25.44
C ALA A 239 -11.79 -25.70 -26.45
N ALA A 240 -12.03 -25.93 -27.72
CA ALA A 240 -11.76 -24.94 -28.75
C ALA A 240 -12.60 -23.67 -28.47
N ASP A 241 -12.22 -22.57 -29.10
CA ASP A 241 -12.97 -21.32 -29.00
C ASP A 241 -14.45 -21.54 -29.35
N PRO A 242 -15.38 -21.33 -28.41
CA PRO A 242 -16.81 -21.43 -28.70
C PRO A 242 -17.34 -20.23 -29.45
N GLY A 243 -16.46 -19.28 -29.80
CA GLY A 243 -16.77 -17.98 -30.36
C GLY A 243 -17.87 -17.94 -31.38
N GLY A 244 -18.55 -16.82 -31.45
CA GLY A 244 -19.70 -16.65 -32.33
C GLY A 244 -19.74 -15.26 -32.93
N ASN A 245 -20.00 -15.23 -34.26
CA ASN A 245 -20.35 -14.02 -34.99
C ASN A 245 -21.86 -13.96 -35.14
N TRP A 246 -22.48 -12.79 -34.89
CA TRP A 246 -23.93 -12.55 -35.13
C TRP A 246 -24.87 -13.37 -34.24
N GLY A 247 -25.02 -13.00 -32.99
CA GLY A 247 -25.98 -13.67 -32.13
C GLY A 247 -25.89 -13.31 -30.67
N THR A 248 -26.75 -13.94 -29.89
CA THR A 248 -26.72 -13.85 -28.43
C THR A 248 -26.18 -15.13 -27.86
N TYR A 249 -25.09 -15.04 -27.10
CA TYR A 249 -24.39 -16.17 -26.55
C TYR A 249 -24.38 -16.10 -25.00
N THR A 250 -24.46 -17.27 -24.39
CA THR A 250 -24.29 -17.39 -22.95
C THR A 250 -23.21 -18.42 -22.65
N TRP A 251 -22.10 -17.99 -22.10
CA TRP A 251 -20.98 -18.86 -21.75
C TRP A 251 -20.73 -18.88 -20.26
N GLY A 252 -20.13 -19.95 -19.82
CA GLY A 252 -19.58 -20.06 -18.50
C GLY A 252 -19.81 -21.40 -17.84
N PRO A 253 -19.23 -21.56 -16.65
CA PRO A 253 -19.31 -22.79 -15.89
C PRO A 253 -20.74 -23.05 -15.36
N ALA A 254 -20.93 -24.24 -14.82
CA ALA A 254 -22.22 -24.65 -14.28
C ALA A 254 -22.58 -23.92 -12.98
N THR A 255 -21.59 -23.57 -12.18
CA THR A 255 -21.74 -22.85 -10.91
C THR A 255 -20.66 -21.78 -10.77
N ALA A 256 -20.87 -20.76 -9.92
CA ALA A 256 -19.96 -19.66 -9.72
C ALA A 256 -18.56 -20.09 -9.20
N SER A 257 -18.45 -21.21 -8.51
CA SER A 257 -17.18 -21.76 -8.02
C SER A 257 -16.55 -22.80 -8.94
N SER A 258 -17.16 -23.09 -10.10
CA SER A 258 -16.62 -24.06 -11.04
C SER A 258 -15.77 -23.41 -12.11
N THR A 259 -14.86 -24.23 -12.69
CA THR A 259 -13.90 -23.80 -13.71
C THR A 259 -14.33 -24.31 -15.08
N ILE A 260 -14.23 -23.43 -16.07
CA ILE A 260 -14.34 -23.80 -17.48
C ILE A 260 -13.05 -23.38 -18.21
N CYS A 261 -12.59 -24.19 -19.14
CA CYS A 261 -11.38 -23.93 -19.91
C CYS A 261 -11.65 -23.86 -21.40
N TYR A 262 -11.13 -22.81 -22.02
CA TYR A 262 -11.13 -22.61 -23.46
C TYR A 262 -9.70 -22.36 -23.99
N GLN A 263 -9.45 -22.71 -25.23
CA GLN A 263 -8.23 -22.33 -25.90
C GLN A 263 -8.21 -20.82 -26.18
N ALA A 264 -9.34 -20.28 -26.62
CA ALA A 264 -9.63 -18.86 -26.80
C ALA A 264 -11.11 -18.62 -26.50
N LEU A 265 -11.51 -17.39 -26.32
CA LEU A 265 -12.92 -16.99 -26.21
C LEU A 265 -13.12 -15.68 -26.96
N THR A 266 -13.71 -15.78 -28.16
CA THR A 266 -13.94 -14.64 -29.04
C THR A 266 -15.42 -14.26 -29.07
N VAL A 267 -15.73 -13.02 -28.72
CA VAL A 267 -17.03 -12.41 -28.94
C VAL A 267 -16.95 -11.61 -30.23
N GLY A 268 -17.56 -12.13 -31.28
CA GLY A 268 -17.42 -11.62 -32.65
C GLY A 268 -18.00 -10.23 -32.87
N ALA A 269 -17.55 -9.60 -33.93
CA ALA A 269 -17.95 -8.28 -34.39
C ALA A 269 -19.46 -8.16 -34.74
N ASN A 270 -19.89 -6.92 -34.99
CA ASN A 270 -21.17 -6.60 -35.62
C ASN A 270 -22.45 -6.89 -34.82
N GLY A 271 -22.44 -6.48 -33.53
CA GLY A 271 -23.64 -6.54 -32.71
C GLY A 271 -23.89 -7.89 -32.03
N SER A 272 -22.87 -8.74 -31.95
CA SER A 272 -22.93 -9.91 -31.09
C SER A 272 -23.12 -9.51 -29.65
N THR A 273 -24.00 -10.21 -28.94
CA THR A 273 -24.20 -10.02 -27.50
C THR A 273 -23.74 -11.25 -26.75
N CYS A 274 -23.01 -11.06 -25.67
CA CYS A 274 -22.66 -12.16 -24.80
C CYS A 274 -23.16 -11.93 -23.37
N THR A 275 -23.45 -13.02 -22.69
CA THR A 275 -23.65 -13.07 -21.25
C THR A 275 -22.66 -14.07 -20.66
N LEU A 276 -21.78 -13.60 -19.79
CA LEU A 276 -20.88 -14.46 -19.05
C LEU A 276 -21.54 -14.89 -17.74
N LYS A 277 -21.59 -16.18 -17.49
CA LYS A 277 -22.06 -16.72 -16.21
C LYS A 277 -21.00 -16.51 -15.13
N PRO A 278 -21.38 -16.39 -13.86
CA PRO A 278 -20.41 -16.35 -12.77
C PRO A 278 -19.49 -17.58 -12.79
N GLY A 279 -18.19 -17.37 -12.53
CA GLY A 279 -17.26 -18.47 -12.39
C GLY A 279 -15.85 -18.21 -12.88
N ILE A 280 -15.08 -19.28 -12.92
CA ILE A 280 -13.65 -19.30 -13.25
C ILE A 280 -13.48 -19.69 -14.71
N TYR A 281 -12.86 -18.82 -15.48
CA TYR A 281 -12.56 -19.02 -16.89
C TYR A 281 -11.03 -19.15 -17.07
N VAL A 282 -10.61 -20.21 -17.70
CA VAL A 282 -9.20 -20.41 -18.07
C VAL A 282 -9.07 -20.28 -19.58
N ILE A 283 -8.17 -19.43 -20.06
CA ILE A 283 -7.81 -19.25 -21.46
C ILE A 283 -6.34 -19.60 -21.65
N THR A 284 -6.01 -20.45 -22.65
CA THR A 284 -4.68 -21.07 -22.68
C THR A 284 -3.79 -20.67 -23.85
N THR A 285 -4.33 -20.38 -25.02
CA THR A 285 -3.48 -20.20 -26.22
C THR A 285 -3.87 -19.01 -27.10
N GLY A 286 -5.11 -18.58 -27.03
CA GLY A 286 -5.62 -17.45 -27.82
C GLY A 286 -6.10 -16.32 -26.93
N ALA A 287 -6.76 -15.35 -27.50
CA ALA A 287 -7.25 -14.19 -26.74
C ALA A 287 -8.61 -14.46 -26.08
N LEU A 288 -8.82 -13.81 -24.94
CA LEU A 288 -10.13 -13.37 -24.51
C LEU A 288 -10.41 -12.09 -25.32
N HIS A 289 -11.13 -12.21 -26.42
CA HIS A 289 -11.26 -11.15 -27.41
C HIS A 289 -12.71 -10.68 -27.57
N PHE A 290 -12.92 -9.39 -27.36
CA PHE A 290 -14.16 -8.72 -27.62
C PHE A 290 -13.98 -7.81 -28.83
N GLU A 291 -14.49 -8.25 -29.98
CA GLU A 291 -14.35 -7.54 -31.25
C GLU A 291 -15.22 -6.28 -31.33
N SER A 292 -14.87 -5.40 -32.26
CA SER A 292 -15.57 -4.12 -32.45
C SER A 292 -17.08 -4.31 -32.64
N GLY A 293 -17.88 -3.58 -31.86
CA GLY A 293 -19.34 -3.67 -31.85
C GLY A 293 -19.89 -4.85 -31.04
N ALA A 294 -19.07 -5.68 -30.45
CA ALA A 294 -19.51 -6.69 -29.50
C ALA A 294 -20.03 -6.02 -28.22
N THR A 295 -21.12 -6.56 -27.70
CA THR A 295 -21.68 -6.15 -26.41
C THR A 295 -21.62 -7.36 -25.45
N CYS A 296 -20.79 -7.29 -24.44
CA CYS A 296 -20.75 -8.31 -23.42
C CYS A 296 -21.15 -7.72 -22.08
N LEU A 297 -22.35 -8.01 -21.67
CA LEU A 297 -22.92 -7.54 -20.42
C LEU A 297 -22.91 -8.67 -19.40
N VAL A 298 -22.63 -8.33 -18.20
CA VAL A 298 -22.63 -9.22 -17.06
C VAL A 298 -24.05 -9.24 -16.51
N GLY A 299 -24.82 -10.27 -16.89
CA GLY A 299 -26.22 -10.41 -16.48
C GLY A 299 -27.20 -9.42 -17.12
N SER A 300 -28.46 -9.67 -16.95
CA SER A 300 -29.56 -8.79 -17.43
C SER A 300 -29.73 -7.58 -16.50
N GLY A 301 -29.02 -6.52 -16.83
CA GLY A 301 -29.01 -5.27 -16.06
C GLY A 301 -27.69 -5.09 -15.35
N MET A 302 -27.00 -4.03 -15.70
CA MET A 302 -25.81 -3.56 -15.00
C MET A 302 -26.02 -3.76 -13.52
N CYS A 303 -25.36 -4.71 -12.91
CA CYS A 303 -25.28 -4.96 -11.47
C CYS A 303 -26.48 -4.47 -10.62
N SER A 304 -27.61 -4.33 -11.24
CA SER A 304 -28.83 -3.82 -10.61
C SER A 304 -29.52 -4.94 -9.89
N ASN A 305 -29.44 -4.95 -8.60
CA ASN A 305 -30.32 -5.65 -7.65
C ASN A 305 -30.40 -7.19 -7.72
N ASN A 306 -29.72 -7.87 -8.66
CA ASN A 306 -29.73 -9.33 -8.80
C ASN A 306 -28.35 -9.97 -8.74
N GLY A 307 -27.39 -9.33 -8.08
CA GLY A 307 -26.03 -9.82 -7.96
C GLY A 307 -25.35 -9.88 -9.34
N GLY A 308 -24.46 -8.94 -9.61
CA GLY A 308 -23.61 -8.99 -10.80
C GLY A 308 -22.89 -10.32 -10.93
N ASN A 309 -22.38 -10.64 -12.12
CA ASN A 309 -21.72 -11.92 -12.33
C ASN A 309 -20.29 -11.84 -11.84
N GLY A 310 -19.95 -12.55 -10.79
CA GLY A 310 -18.57 -12.76 -10.38
C GLY A 310 -17.80 -13.55 -11.42
N VAL A 311 -17.00 -12.89 -12.26
CA VAL A 311 -16.12 -13.57 -13.22
C VAL A 311 -14.66 -13.43 -12.82
N PHE A 312 -13.90 -14.49 -13.04
CA PHE A 312 -12.46 -14.50 -12.92
C PHE A 312 -11.85 -15.16 -14.15
N PHE A 313 -10.94 -14.47 -14.82
CA PHE A 313 -10.23 -14.97 -15.98
C PHE A 313 -8.78 -15.27 -15.62
N TYR A 314 -8.36 -16.51 -15.78
CA TYR A 314 -6.98 -16.92 -15.73
C TYR A 314 -6.45 -17.08 -17.16
N LEU A 315 -5.49 -16.26 -17.53
CA LEU A 315 -4.83 -16.27 -18.83
C LEU A 315 -3.47 -16.96 -18.68
N THR A 316 -3.17 -17.94 -19.54
CA THR A 316 -1.93 -18.70 -19.45
C THR A 316 -1.42 -19.15 -20.81
N GLY A 317 -0.17 -19.55 -20.89
CA GLY A 317 0.48 -19.99 -22.11
C GLY A 317 0.82 -18.84 -23.04
N THR A 318 -0.07 -18.48 -23.95
CA THR A 318 0.04 -17.32 -24.85
C THR A 318 -1.26 -16.53 -24.88
N ALA A 319 -2.06 -16.66 -23.82
CA ALA A 319 -3.37 -16.04 -23.76
C ALA A 319 -3.27 -14.55 -23.44
N SER A 320 -4.14 -13.74 -24.03
CA SER A 320 -4.20 -12.30 -23.79
C SER A 320 -5.63 -11.80 -23.65
N LEU A 321 -5.79 -10.58 -23.12
CA LEU A 321 -7.05 -9.88 -23.13
C LEU A 321 -7.03 -8.80 -24.21
N VAL A 322 -8.01 -8.84 -25.11
CA VAL A 322 -8.16 -7.87 -26.20
C VAL A 322 -9.60 -7.35 -26.19
N ILE A 323 -9.74 -6.05 -26.03
CA ILE A 323 -11.03 -5.35 -26.19
C ILE A 323 -10.85 -4.32 -27.29
N ASP A 324 -11.53 -4.53 -28.42
CA ASP A 324 -11.44 -3.64 -29.57
C ASP A 324 -12.24 -2.35 -29.40
N ASN A 325 -11.86 -1.34 -30.17
CA ASN A 325 -12.58 -0.08 -30.21
C ASN A 325 -14.05 -0.29 -30.64
N GLY A 326 -14.99 0.22 -29.82
CA GLY A 326 -16.44 0.08 -30.05
C GLY A 326 -17.03 -1.18 -29.40
N ALA A 327 -16.26 -2.04 -28.77
CA ALA A 327 -16.81 -3.07 -27.90
C ALA A 327 -17.35 -2.44 -26.61
N ASN A 328 -18.46 -2.97 -26.12
CA ASN A 328 -19.05 -2.58 -24.84
C ASN A 328 -18.97 -3.78 -23.88
N VAL A 329 -18.05 -3.73 -22.96
CA VAL A 329 -17.70 -4.88 -22.12
C VAL A 329 -17.76 -4.49 -20.64
N ASN A 330 -18.60 -5.20 -19.90
CA ASN A 330 -18.69 -5.04 -18.45
C ASN A 330 -18.19 -6.34 -17.77
N LEU A 331 -17.12 -6.26 -17.04
CA LEU A 331 -16.56 -7.38 -16.27
C LEU A 331 -16.53 -7.02 -14.78
N VAL A 332 -17.09 -7.90 -13.97
CA VAL A 332 -17.18 -7.71 -12.51
C VAL A 332 -16.61 -8.93 -11.82
N SER A 333 -15.69 -8.71 -10.91
CA SER A 333 -15.07 -9.77 -10.09
C SER A 333 -16.06 -10.39 -9.12
N GLY A 334 -15.75 -11.59 -8.62
CA GLY A 334 -16.48 -12.20 -7.53
C GLY A 334 -16.41 -11.37 -6.26
N GLY A 335 -17.49 -11.33 -5.49
CA GLY A 335 -17.58 -10.60 -4.23
C GLY A 335 -17.66 -9.08 -4.34
N ALA A 336 -17.50 -8.53 -5.55
CA ALA A 336 -17.54 -7.08 -5.78
C ALA A 336 -18.88 -6.47 -5.38
N THR A 337 -18.83 -5.35 -4.67
CA THR A 337 -20.02 -4.59 -4.28
C THR A 337 -20.12 -3.35 -5.18
N GLU A 338 -21.21 -3.21 -5.89
CA GLU A 338 -21.38 -2.07 -6.77
C GLU A 338 -22.12 -0.90 -6.15
N SER A 339 -21.89 0.28 -6.68
CA SER A 339 -22.48 1.53 -6.21
C SER A 339 -24.02 1.57 -6.24
N GLY A 340 -24.67 0.53 -6.77
CA GLY A 340 -26.12 0.31 -6.76
C GLY A 340 -26.62 -0.67 -5.70
N GLY A 341 -25.74 -1.22 -4.84
CA GLY A 341 -26.10 -2.07 -3.70
C GLY A 341 -26.26 -3.57 -4.00
N GLY A 342 -25.78 -4.04 -5.15
CA GLY A 342 -25.69 -5.47 -5.45
C GLY A 342 -24.29 -6.02 -5.15
N THR A 343 -24.19 -7.27 -4.66
CA THR A 343 -22.92 -7.97 -4.52
C THR A 343 -22.82 -9.08 -5.56
N ALA A 344 -21.72 -9.11 -6.30
CA ALA A 344 -21.44 -10.15 -7.28
C ALA A 344 -21.30 -11.53 -6.59
N PRO A 345 -21.73 -12.63 -7.23
CA PRO A 345 -21.50 -13.96 -6.71
C PRO A 345 -20.04 -14.24 -6.39
N VAL A 346 -19.79 -14.83 -5.25
CA VAL A 346 -18.46 -15.18 -4.78
C VAL A 346 -17.83 -16.25 -5.67
N VAL A 347 -16.62 -16.03 -6.14
CA VAL A 347 -15.81 -16.97 -6.93
C VAL A 347 -14.73 -17.64 -6.06
N GLY A 348 -14.83 -17.46 -4.76
CA GLY A 348 -13.98 -18.08 -3.74
C GLY A 348 -12.65 -17.33 -3.57
N ALA A 349 -11.53 -18.04 -3.77
CA ALA A 349 -10.20 -17.46 -3.57
C ALA A 349 -9.81 -16.37 -4.60
N TYR A 350 -10.67 -16.11 -5.59
CA TYR A 350 -10.41 -15.16 -6.68
C TYR A 350 -11.27 -13.90 -6.61
N ASP A 351 -11.99 -13.75 -5.50
CA ASP A 351 -12.81 -12.55 -5.30
C ASP A 351 -11.95 -11.28 -5.33
N GLY A 352 -12.47 -10.23 -5.96
CA GLY A 352 -11.74 -8.99 -6.17
C GLY A 352 -10.78 -8.97 -7.36
N VAL A 353 -10.61 -10.09 -8.07
CA VAL A 353 -9.75 -10.18 -9.27
C VAL A 353 -10.59 -10.52 -10.50
N VAL A 354 -10.52 -9.70 -11.54
CA VAL A 354 -11.17 -9.97 -12.83
C VAL A 354 -10.25 -10.75 -13.76
N VAL A 355 -8.99 -10.33 -13.85
CA VAL A 355 -8.01 -10.94 -14.75
C VAL A 355 -6.73 -11.23 -14.00
N PHE A 356 -6.30 -12.48 -14.07
CA PHE A 356 -4.97 -12.90 -13.65
C PHE A 356 -4.27 -13.59 -14.82
N GLN A 357 -3.18 -13.02 -15.28
CA GLN A 357 -2.33 -13.64 -16.28
C GLN A 357 -1.13 -14.29 -15.61
N ASP A 358 -0.82 -15.52 -16.05
CA ASP A 358 0.34 -16.28 -15.54
C ASP A 358 1.60 -15.41 -15.60
N PRO A 359 2.40 -15.34 -14.54
CA PRO A 359 3.62 -14.53 -14.53
C PRO A 359 4.63 -14.85 -15.65
N ASN A 360 4.59 -16.06 -16.19
CA ASN A 360 5.43 -16.48 -17.31
C ASN A 360 4.83 -16.17 -18.69
N ASP A 361 3.55 -15.78 -18.74
CA ASP A 361 2.90 -15.35 -19.97
C ASP A 361 3.14 -13.86 -20.17
N THR A 362 3.87 -13.52 -21.23
CA THR A 362 4.23 -12.15 -21.60
C THR A 362 3.35 -11.56 -22.69
N SER A 363 2.27 -12.24 -23.06
CA SER A 363 1.36 -11.80 -24.10
C SER A 363 0.70 -10.47 -23.73
N ALA A 364 0.85 -9.48 -24.60
CA ALA A 364 0.38 -8.14 -24.34
C ALA A 364 -1.16 -8.08 -24.31
N MET A 365 -1.69 -7.31 -23.36
CA MET A 365 -3.12 -7.01 -23.27
C MET A 365 -3.42 -5.64 -23.86
N THR A 366 -4.54 -5.52 -24.58
CA THR A 366 -4.98 -4.27 -25.21
C THR A 366 -6.45 -4.02 -24.92
N LEU A 367 -6.74 -2.87 -24.37
CA LEU A 367 -8.08 -2.36 -24.15
C LEU A 367 -8.25 -1.07 -24.97
N SER A 368 -8.82 -1.20 -26.14
CA SER A 368 -9.14 -0.07 -27.03
C SER A 368 -10.61 0.26 -26.86
N GLY A 369 -10.96 0.95 -25.76
CA GLY A 369 -12.33 1.06 -25.35
C GLY A 369 -13.19 1.91 -26.28
N GLY A 370 -14.35 1.42 -26.64
CA GLY A 370 -15.53 2.23 -26.90
C GLY A 370 -16.06 2.81 -25.58
N SER A 371 -16.90 3.79 -25.65
CA SER A 371 -17.31 4.67 -24.58
C SER A 371 -18.02 4.05 -23.35
N SER A 372 -18.06 2.73 -23.19
CA SER A 372 -18.93 2.08 -22.21
C SER A 372 -18.35 0.81 -21.58
N SER A 373 -17.05 0.55 -21.72
CA SER A 373 -16.46 -0.61 -21.04
C SER A 373 -16.19 -0.31 -19.57
N TYR A 374 -16.58 -1.23 -18.70
CA TYR A 374 -16.45 -1.14 -17.26
C TYR A 374 -15.83 -2.41 -16.70
N MET A 375 -14.84 -2.26 -15.81
CA MET A 375 -14.27 -3.38 -15.09
C MET A 375 -14.27 -3.06 -13.61
N ASN A 376 -14.83 -3.96 -12.82
CA ASN A 376 -14.75 -3.93 -11.38
C ASN A 376 -13.98 -5.16 -10.89
N GLY A 377 -12.79 -4.93 -10.40
CA GLY A 377 -11.84 -5.93 -9.93
C GLY A 377 -10.45 -5.72 -10.53
N ALA A 378 -9.48 -6.41 -9.95
CA ALA A 378 -8.09 -6.25 -10.31
C ALA A 378 -7.69 -6.87 -11.65
N ILE A 379 -6.73 -6.24 -12.32
CA ILE A 379 -5.92 -6.86 -13.36
C ILE A 379 -4.53 -7.14 -12.80
N ILE A 380 -4.14 -8.40 -12.76
CA ILE A 380 -2.83 -8.87 -12.29
C ILE A 380 -2.15 -9.59 -13.45
N ALA A 381 -1.12 -8.97 -14.05
CA ALA A 381 -0.35 -9.55 -15.18
C ALA A 381 1.12 -9.14 -15.07
N PRO A 382 1.86 -9.68 -14.09
CA PRO A 382 3.19 -9.19 -13.74
C PRO A 382 4.24 -9.45 -14.85
N GLY A 383 3.98 -10.38 -15.77
CA GLY A 383 4.84 -10.66 -16.93
C GLY A 383 4.49 -9.86 -18.18
N ALA A 384 3.30 -9.27 -18.25
CA ALA A 384 2.75 -8.71 -19.48
C ALA A 384 2.60 -7.20 -19.47
N SER A 385 2.52 -6.62 -20.67
CA SER A 385 2.16 -5.20 -20.85
C SER A 385 0.65 -5.04 -21.02
N LEU A 386 0.12 -3.93 -20.49
CA LEU A 386 -1.25 -3.49 -20.68
C LEU A 386 -1.28 -2.13 -21.39
N THR A 387 -1.98 -2.07 -22.51
CA THR A 387 -2.22 -0.83 -23.24
C THR A 387 -3.70 -0.45 -23.18
N LEU A 388 -3.97 0.76 -22.71
CA LEU A 388 -5.30 1.38 -22.68
C LEU A 388 -5.29 2.52 -23.70
N SER A 389 -6.15 2.45 -24.72
CA SER A 389 -6.10 3.40 -25.84
C SER A 389 -7.47 3.85 -26.32
N ASN A 390 -7.47 4.90 -27.15
CA ASN A 390 -8.59 5.45 -27.90
C ASN A 390 -9.76 5.98 -27.08
N GLY A 391 -9.77 7.30 -26.82
CA GLY A 391 -10.95 8.17 -26.62
C GLY A 391 -12.12 7.65 -25.81
N SER A 392 -11.94 6.52 -25.19
CA SER A 392 -12.94 5.90 -24.33
C SER A 392 -13.16 6.81 -23.14
N SER A 393 -14.30 7.43 -23.14
CA SER A 393 -14.78 8.21 -22.02
C SER A 393 -15.14 7.34 -20.83
N ALA A 394 -14.28 6.48 -20.40
CA ALA A 394 -14.27 5.74 -19.16
C ALA A 394 -14.10 4.21 -19.34
N ALA A 395 -12.90 3.74 -19.50
CA ALA A 395 -12.61 2.46 -18.87
C ALA A 395 -12.54 2.75 -17.35
N VAL A 396 -13.67 2.68 -16.68
CA VAL A 396 -13.69 2.75 -15.22
C VAL A 396 -13.18 1.41 -14.73
N MET A 397 -11.98 1.39 -14.18
CA MET A 397 -11.43 0.22 -13.53
C MET A 397 -11.57 0.46 -12.02
N GLU A 398 -12.59 -0.13 -11.42
CA GLU A 398 -12.71 -0.20 -9.97
C GLU A 398 -11.91 -1.40 -9.50
N GLY A 399 -10.63 -1.21 -9.31
CA GLY A 399 -9.71 -2.26 -8.89
C GLY A 399 -8.26 -1.85 -9.13
N GLY A 400 -7.33 -2.70 -8.71
CA GLY A 400 -5.91 -2.45 -8.90
C GLY A 400 -5.40 -2.96 -10.24
N ILE A 401 -4.38 -2.28 -10.76
CA ILE A 401 -3.63 -2.70 -11.95
C ILE A 401 -2.22 -3.09 -11.52
N SER A 402 -1.84 -4.33 -11.69
CA SER A 402 -0.47 -4.79 -11.46
C SER A 402 0.06 -5.50 -12.71
N VAL A 403 0.91 -4.83 -13.45
CA VAL A 403 1.40 -5.29 -14.76
C VAL A 403 2.90 -5.03 -14.91
N ASN A 404 3.54 -5.68 -15.87
CA ASN A 404 4.92 -5.34 -16.19
C ASN A 404 5.00 -3.90 -16.71
N SER A 405 4.26 -3.57 -17.76
CA SER A 405 4.25 -2.21 -18.31
C SER A 405 2.83 -1.73 -18.54
N LEU A 406 2.59 -0.45 -18.27
CA LEU A 406 1.30 0.19 -18.48
C LEU A 406 1.45 1.38 -19.42
N THR A 407 0.67 1.38 -20.49
CA THR A 407 0.57 2.51 -21.42
C THR A 407 -0.86 2.98 -21.51
N ILE A 408 -1.10 4.27 -21.23
CA ILE A 408 -2.39 4.93 -21.37
C ILE A 408 -2.22 6.00 -22.45
N THR A 409 -2.96 5.88 -23.56
CA THR A 409 -2.74 6.71 -24.75
C THR A 409 -4.04 7.03 -25.50
N GLY A 410 -3.97 7.97 -26.48
CA GLY A 410 -5.06 8.25 -27.39
C GLY A 410 -6.27 8.92 -26.74
N GLY A 411 -6.07 9.69 -25.68
CA GLY A 411 -7.16 10.37 -24.96
C GLY A 411 -7.94 9.44 -24.03
N ALA A 412 -7.41 8.28 -23.70
CA ALA A 412 -8.04 7.35 -22.76
C ALA A 412 -8.16 7.96 -21.36
N VAL A 413 -9.30 7.77 -20.72
CA VAL A 413 -9.53 8.17 -19.32
C VAL A 413 -9.67 6.92 -18.48
N VAL A 414 -8.71 6.70 -17.61
CA VAL A 414 -8.67 5.54 -16.73
C VAL A 414 -8.89 6.01 -15.30
N LYS A 415 -9.86 5.42 -14.63
CA LYS A 415 -10.11 5.65 -13.21
C LYS A 415 -9.77 4.39 -12.45
N ALA A 416 -8.68 4.45 -11.70
CA ALA A 416 -8.28 3.36 -10.82
C ALA A 416 -8.75 3.68 -9.39
N ILE A 417 -9.70 2.90 -8.89
CA ILE A 417 -10.23 3.04 -7.53
C ILE A 417 -9.94 1.74 -6.81
N LEU A 418 -9.47 1.83 -5.59
CA LEU A 418 -9.38 0.68 -4.69
C LEU A 418 -10.62 0.66 -3.82
N ASP A 419 -11.48 -0.32 -4.00
CA ASP A 419 -12.54 -0.59 -3.04
C ASP A 419 -11.99 -1.48 -1.91
N ILE A 420 -11.85 -0.92 -0.74
CA ILE A 420 -11.34 -1.62 0.46
C ILE A 420 -12.30 -2.69 0.98
N ASN A 421 -13.54 -2.71 0.52
CA ASN A 421 -14.54 -3.71 0.91
C ASN A 421 -14.49 -4.96 0.04
N GLU A 422 -13.78 -4.90 -1.08
CA GLU A 422 -13.59 -6.03 -1.97
C GLU A 422 -12.33 -6.79 -1.54
N GLY A 423 -12.56 -7.87 -0.83
CA GLY A 423 -11.53 -8.66 -0.20
C GLY A 423 -10.41 -9.03 -1.16
N SER A 424 -9.22 -8.61 -0.84
CA SER A 424 -7.94 -9.18 -1.22
C SER A 424 -7.21 -8.77 -2.47
N LEU A 425 -7.38 -7.58 -3.05
CA LEU A 425 -6.14 -7.00 -3.51
C LEU A 425 -5.34 -6.65 -2.28
N ALA A 426 -4.41 -7.57 -2.00
CA ALA A 426 -3.51 -7.36 -0.91
C ALA A 426 -2.95 -5.96 -1.07
N VAL A 427 -3.43 -5.11 -0.22
CA VAL A 427 -2.80 -3.86 0.08
C VAL A 427 -1.30 -4.13 0.04
N TYR A 428 -0.60 -3.50 -0.87
CA TYR A 428 0.85 -3.50 -0.88
C TYR A 428 1.31 -2.73 0.35
N SER A 429 1.12 -3.29 1.53
CA SER A 429 1.63 -2.74 2.75
C SER A 429 2.99 -3.35 3.00
N SER A 430 4.03 -2.65 2.62
CA SER A 430 5.28 -2.86 3.32
C SER A 430 5.01 -2.43 4.77
N LYS A 431 4.98 -3.39 5.68
CA LYS A 431 4.84 -3.09 7.11
C LYS A 431 5.90 -2.08 7.50
N PRO A 432 5.56 -1.06 8.29
CA PRO A 432 6.53 -0.09 8.77
C PRO A 432 7.69 -0.82 9.43
N LYS A 433 8.90 -0.41 9.11
CA LYS A 433 10.11 -0.96 9.71
C LYS A 433 10.79 0.12 10.54
N LEU A 434 11.23 -0.27 11.71
CA LEU A 434 12.15 0.54 12.48
C LEU A 434 13.47 0.64 11.70
N VAL A 435 13.93 1.86 11.44
CA VAL A 435 15.15 2.09 10.65
C VAL A 435 16.26 2.76 11.48
N GLN A 436 15.90 3.35 12.63
CA GLN A 436 16.85 3.90 13.60
C GLN A 436 16.20 4.04 14.99
#